data_a9e0a3f242e36cbca41c7ae2eac8f9dc
#
_entry.id   a9e0a3f242e36cbca41c7ae2eac8f9dc
#
_cell.length_a   1.000
_cell.length_b   1.000
_cell.length_c   1.000
_cell.angle_alpha   90.00
_cell.angle_beta   90.00
_cell.angle_gamma   90.00
#
_symmetry.space_group_name_H-M   'P 1'
#
loop_
_entity.id
_entity.type
_entity.pdbx_description
1 polymer ?
#
loop_
_entity_poly.entity_id
_entity_poly.type
_entity_poly.pdbx_seq_one_letter_code
_entity_poly.pdbx_strand_id
1 'polypeptide(L)'
;MNKFITFEGIDACGKTTQIELLSKYLDSIKEENIIVREPGGTDISEQIRKILLDKNNNINSYTETLLFLSSRSQLINEVIKKSIEKDEFILCDRFTDSTLAYQGYGRGLNIGLLNSLNDFFYFQMNNYR
;
A
#
# COMPACT_ATOMS: atom_id res chain seq x y z
N MET A 1 0.19 -7.91 -18.68
CA MET A 1 0.37 -8.69 -17.44
C MET A 1 0.20 -7.72 -16.27
N ASN A 2 -0.46 -8.12 -15.18
CA ASN A 2 -0.53 -7.24 -14.02
C ASN A 2 0.81 -7.32 -13.27
N LYS A 3 1.58 -6.24 -13.29
CA LYS A 3 2.90 -6.15 -12.64
C LYS A 3 2.84 -5.55 -11.23
N PHE A 4 1.65 -5.45 -10.63
CA PHE A 4 1.45 -4.99 -9.25
C PHE A 4 1.41 -6.18 -8.29
N ILE A 5 2.42 -6.29 -7.43
CA ILE A 5 2.60 -7.40 -6.49
C ILE A 5 2.60 -6.85 -5.06
N THR A 6 1.71 -7.36 -4.21
CA THR A 6 1.63 -6.98 -2.80
C THR A 6 2.27 -8.04 -1.91
N PHE A 7 2.94 -7.59 -0.86
CA PHE A 7 3.51 -8.43 0.18
C PHE A 7 2.78 -8.16 1.49
N GLU A 8 2.10 -9.17 1.98
CA GLU A 8 1.26 -9.06 3.17
C GLU A 8 1.77 -9.96 4.30
N GLY A 9 1.56 -9.56 5.54
CA GLY A 9 1.96 -10.33 6.70
C GLY A 9 2.26 -9.46 7.92
N ILE A 10 2.46 -10.09 9.07
CA ILE A 10 2.81 -9.41 10.33
C ILE A 10 4.21 -8.78 10.26
N ASP A 11 4.51 -7.92 11.23
CA ASP A 11 5.85 -7.34 11.33
C ASP A 11 6.91 -8.43 11.59
N ALA A 12 8.11 -8.20 11.06
CA ALA A 12 9.26 -9.10 11.16
C ALA A 12 9.07 -10.51 10.54
N CYS A 13 8.06 -10.74 9.68
CA CYS A 13 7.87 -12.02 8.99
C CYS A 13 8.72 -12.20 7.72
N GLY A 14 9.64 -11.27 7.43
CA GLY A 14 10.55 -11.37 6.30
C GLY A 14 10.08 -10.68 5.00
N LYS A 15 8.97 -9.91 5.02
CA LYS A 15 8.47 -9.20 3.81
C LYS A 15 9.55 -8.37 3.14
N THR A 16 10.22 -7.49 3.87
CA THR A 16 11.26 -6.61 3.33
C THR A 16 12.37 -7.41 2.64
N THR A 17 12.82 -8.50 3.25
CA THR A 17 13.84 -9.39 2.66
C THR A 17 13.35 -9.99 1.34
N GLN A 18 12.11 -10.47 1.28
CA GLN A 18 11.55 -11.07 0.06
C GLN A 18 11.34 -10.02 -1.05
N ILE A 19 10.91 -8.82 -0.69
CA ILE A 19 10.78 -7.70 -1.63
C ILE A 19 12.13 -7.36 -2.25
N GLU A 20 13.17 -7.21 -1.44
CA GLU A 20 14.53 -6.91 -1.91
C GLU A 20 15.11 -8.02 -2.79
N LEU A 21 14.87 -9.29 -2.44
CA LEU A 21 15.31 -10.43 -3.25
C LEU A 21 14.60 -10.45 -4.60
N LEU A 22 13.28 -10.21 -4.63
CA LEU A 22 12.53 -10.15 -5.88
C LEU A 22 12.97 -8.96 -6.74
N SER A 23 13.17 -7.78 -6.15
CA SER A 23 13.67 -6.61 -6.87
C SER A 23 15.02 -6.91 -7.54
N LYS A 24 15.99 -7.47 -6.81
CA LYS A 24 17.29 -7.87 -7.37
C LYS A 24 17.18 -8.92 -8.48
N TYR A 25 16.23 -9.85 -8.34
CA TYR A 25 15.97 -10.83 -9.40
C TYR A 25 15.45 -10.15 -10.67
N LEU A 26 14.46 -9.25 -10.54
CA LEU A 26 13.92 -8.48 -11.67
C LEU A 26 15.01 -7.66 -12.36
N ASP A 27 15.87 -6.99 -11.60
CA ASP A 27 17.03 -6.27 -12.14
C ASP A 27 17.96 -7.20 -12.94
N SER A 28 18.19 -8.41 -12.44
CA SER A 28 19.06 -9.40 -13.12
C SER A 28 18.56 -9.84 -14.48
N ILE A 29 17.23 -9.80 -14.66
CA ILE A 29 16.57 -10.12 -15.95
C ILE A 29 16.17 -8.86 -16.75
N LYS A 30 16.65 -7.69 -16.32
CA LYS A 30 16.40 -6.38 -16.95
C LYS A 30 14.94 -5.96 -16.99
N GLU A 31 14.16 -6.35 -16.01
CA GLU A 31 12.79 -5.88 -15.80
C GLU A 31 12.82 -4.69 -14.82
N GLU A 32 12.28 -3.56 -15.27
CA GLU A 32 12.18 -2.35 -14.47
C GLU A 32 11.22 -2.57 -13.30
N ASN A 33 11.60 -2.12 -12.10
CA ASN A 33 10.78 -2.29 -10.91
C ASN A 33 10.95 -1.15 -9.91
N ILE A 34 9.90 -0.93 -9.13
CA ILE A 34 9.91 -0.02 -7.98
C ILE A 34 9.44 -0.73 -6.72
N ILE A 35 9.96 -0.31 -5.58
CA ILE A 35 9.49 -0.73 -4.27
C ILE A 35 8.72 0.43 -3.64
N VAL A 36 7.50 0.15 -3.20
CA VAL A 36 6.65 1.09 -2.45
C VAL A 36 6.16 0.43 -1.16
N ARG A 37 5.75 1.23 -0.19
CA ARG A 37 5.19 0.73 1.08
C ARG A 37 4.01 1.54 1.53
N GLU A 38 3.09 0.93 2.26
CA GLU A 38 1.98 1.59 2.93
C GLU A 38 2.05 1.47 4.47
N PRO A 39 1.71 2.55 5.19
CA PRO A 39 1.53 3.92 4.71
C PRO A 39 2.88 4.57 4.39
N GLY A 40 2.93 5.40 3.34
CA GLY A 40 4.15 6.10 2.92
C GLY A 40 4.35 6.14 1.40
N GLY A 41 5.57 6.41 0.96
CA GLY A 41 5.98 6.39 -0.43
C GLY A 41 5.80 7.70 -1.21
N THR A 42 5.23 8.74 -0.61
CA THR A 42 5.17 10.11 -1.12
C THR A 42 5.38 11.08 0.04
N ASP A 43 5.71 12.34 -0.24
CA ASP A 43 5.93 13.34 0.82
C ASP A 43 4.72 13.49 1.74
N ILE A 44 3.51 13.56 1.17
CA ILE A 44 2.27 13.64 1.94
C ILE A 44 2.01 12.34 2.69
N SER A 45 2.18 11.19 2.05
CA SER A 45 1.98 9.88 2.70
C SER A 45 2.98 9.65 3.84
N GLU A 46 4.21 10.15 3.75
CA GLU A 46 5.18 10.07 4.85
C GLU A 46 4.80 10.98 6.03
N GLN A 47 4.18 12.14 5.78
CA GLN A 47 3.62 12.97 6.86
C GLN A 47 2.45 12.27 7.55
N ILE A 48 1.55 11.65 6.79
CA ILE A 48 0.45 10.85 7.34
C ILE A 48 1.01 9.67 8.15
N ARG A 49 2.04 8.99 7.65
CA ARG A 49 2.72 7.91 8.37
C ARG A 49 3.26 8.37 9.72
N LYS A 50 3.87 9.55 9.80
CA LYS A 50 4.34 10.10 11.08
C LYS A 50 3.21 10.27 12.08
N ILE A 51 2.05 10.77 11.64
CA ILE A 51 0.87 10.91 12.51
C ILE A 51 0.39 9.54 13.00
N LEU A 52 0.31 8.55 12.11
CA LEU A 52 -0.16 7.20 12.43
C LEU A 52 0.76 6.44 13.39
N LEU A 53 2.08 6.64 13.29
CA LEU A 53 3.06 5.91 14.08
C LEU A 53 3.47 6.63 15.38
N ASP A 54 3.07 7.88 15.58
CA ASP A 54 3.36 8.61 16.81
C ASP A 54 2.50 8.08 17.97
N LYS A 55 3.16 7.44 18.93
CA LYS A 55 2.51 6.84 20.10
C LYS A 55 1.86 7.86 21.04
N ASN A 56 2.18 9.15 20.90
CA ASN A 56 1.56 10.22 21.68
C ASN A 56 0.19 10.63 21.11
N ASN A 57 -0.10 10.26 19.87
CA ASN A 57 -1.37 10.55 19.24
C ASN A 57 -2.44 9.55 19.69
N ASN A 58 -3.55 10.07 20.21
CA ASN A 58 -4.74 9.26 20.49
C ASN A 58 -5.70 9.34 19.30
N ILE A 59 -5.55 8.41 18.34
CA ILE A 59 -6.33 8.39 17.11
C ILE A 59 -7.42 7.32 17.23
N ASN A 60 -8.69 7.71 17.00
CA ASN A 60 -9.78 6.73 16.95
C ASN A 60 -9.71 5.88 15.68
N SER A 61 -10.34 4.70 15.70
CA SER A 61 -10.23 3.70 14.62
C SER A 61 -10.72 4.21 13.26
N TYR A 62 -11.71 5.07 13.19
CA TYR A 62 -12.19 5.65 11.94
C TYR A 62 -11.19 6.66 11.37
N THR A 63 -10.66 7.56 12.20
CA THR A 63 -9.62 8.51 11.80
C THR A 63 -8.36 7.79 11.34
N GLU A 64 -7.92 6.76 12.07
CA GLU A 64 -6.79 5.91 11.70
C GLU A 64 -7.00 5.32 10.29
N THR A 65 -8.17 4.73 10.06
CA THR A 65 -8.52 4.14 8.76
C THR A 65 -8.52 5.17 7.63
N LEU A 66 -9.14 6.33 7.86
CA LEU A 66 -9.18 7.41 6.85
C LEU A 66 -7.78 7.92 6.52
N LEU A 67 -6.88 8.01 7.49
CA LEU A 67 -5.49 8.39 7.26
C LEU A 67 -4.74 7.34 6.43
N PHE A 68 -4.92 6.04 6.70
CA PHE A 68 -4.37 4.97 5.86
C PHE A 68 -4.87 5.08 4.42
N LEU A 69 -6.18 5.27 4.22
CA LEU A 69 -6.79 5.38 2.90
C LEU A 69 -6.34 6.67 2.17
N SER A 70 -6.16 7.78 2.89
CA SER A 70 -5.63 9.02 2.32
C SER A 70 -4.18 8.85 1.84
N SER A 71 -3.34 8.19 2.64
CA SER A 71 -1.96 7.86 2.25
C SER A 71 -1.94 6.98 0.99
N ARG A 72 -2.80 5.96 0.92
CA ARG A 72 -2.95 5.09 -0.25
C ARG A 72 -3.38 5.86 -1.50
N SER A 73 -4.40 6.71 -1.37
CA SER A 73 -4.88 7.54 -2.48
C SER A 73 -3.76 8.38 -3.09
N GLN A 74 -2.95 9.00 -2.24
CA GLN A 74 -1.80 9.81 -2.68
C GLN A 74 -0.75 8.94 -3.40
N LEU A 75 -0.37 7.80 -2.81
CA LEU A 75 0.59 6.86 -3.39
C LEU A 75 0.14 6.35 -4.76
N ILE A 76 -1.13 5.98 -4.90
CA ILE A 76 -1.68 5.52 -6.17
C ILE A 76 -1.56 6.60 -7.25
N ASN A 77 -1.97 7.83 -6.96
CA ASN A 77 -2.00 8.90 -7.96
C ASN A 77 -0.61 9.43 -8.30
N GLU A 78 0.29 9.47 -7.34
CA GLU A 78 1.60 10.12 -7.52
C GLU A 78 2.67 9.15 -8.04
N VAL A 79 2.58 7.88 -7.68
CA VAL A 79 3.61 6.87 -7.96
C VAL A 79 3.06 5.69 -8.76
N ILE A 80 2.08 4.95 -8.22
CA ILE A 80 1.65 3.66 -8.78
C ILE A 80 1.14 3.81 -10.23
N LYS A 81 0.30 4.80 -10.50
CA LYS A 81 -0.22 5.05 -11.86
C LYS A 81 0.89 5.31 -12.87
N LYS A 82 1.89 6.11 -12.51
CA LYS A 82 3.03 6.40 -13.39
C LYS A 82 3.86 5.16 -13.71
N SER A 83 4.03 4.27 -12.74
CA SER A 83 4.74 3.01 -12.95
C SER A 83 3.93 2.01 -13.79
N ILE A 84 2.59 2.00 -13.64
CA ILE A 84 1.71 1.23 -14.53
C ILE A 84 1.84 1.72 -15.98
N GLU A 85 1.88 3.04 -16.21
CA GLU A 85 2.06 3.63 -17.54
C GLU A 85 3.39 3.25 -18.19
N LYS A 86 4.44 3.08 -17.40
CA LYS A 86 5.78 2.67 -17.86
C LYS A 86 5.93 1.15 -17.96
N ASP A 87 4.92 0.37 -17.62
CA ASP A 87 4.96 -1.09 -17.56
C ASP A 87 6.03 -1.65 -16.58
N GLU A 88 6.32 -0.93 -15.50
CA GLU A 88 7.24 -1.34 -14.43
C GLU A 88 6.57 -2.35 -13.48
N PHE A 89 7.37 -3.26 -12.89
CA PHE A 89 6.94 -4.03 -11.73
C PHE A 89 6.82 -3.14 -10.49
N ILE A 90 5.72 -3.27 -9.76
CA ILE A 90 5.48 -2.53 -8.52
C ILE A 90 5.43 -3.55 -7.38
N LEU A 91 6.41 -3.50 -6.49
CA LEU A 91 6.52 -4.35 -5.30
C LEU A 91 6.04 -3.54 -4.09
N CYS A 92 4.85 -3.83 -3.62
CA CYS A 92 4.19 -3.05 -2.57
C CYS A 92 4.24 -3.78 -1.22
N ASP A 93 4.93 -3.19 -0.22
CA ASP A 93 4.88 -3.67 1.16
C ASP A 93 3.59 -3.18 1.81
N ARG A 94 2.62 -4.06 1.95
CA ARG A 94 1.25 -3.88 2.39
C ARG A 94 0.37 -3.13 1.40
N PHE A 95 -0.87 -3.57 1.32
CA PHE A 95 -1.94 -2.91 0.55
C PHE A 95 -3.30 -3.20 1.19
N THR A 96 -4.31 -3.56 0.40
CA THR A 96 -5.70 -3.70 0.82
C THR A 96 -5.94 -4.78 1.86
N ASP A 97 -5.22 -5.90 1.82
CA ASP A 97 -5.39 -7.00 2.78
C ASP A 97 -4.94 -6.59 4.18
N SER A 98 -3.89 -5.77 4.30
CA SER A 98 -3.51 -5.16 5.59
C SER A 98 -4.63 -4.30 6.17
N THR A 99 -5.38 -3.55 5.34
CA THR A 99 -6.53 -2.76 5.81
C THR A 99 -7.63 -3.66 6.38
N LEU A 100 -7.95 -4.75 5.71
CA LEU A 100 -8.94 -5.71 6.22
C LEU A 100 -8.49 -6.36 7.52
N ALA A 101 -7.22 -6.76 7.59
CA ALA A 101 -6.68 -7.42 8.77
C ALA A 101 -6.62 -6.47 9.98
N TYR A 102 -6.05 -5.29 9.83
CA TYR A 102 -5.81 -4.38 10.96
C TYR A 102 -7.01 -3.51 11.29
N GLN A 103 -7.63 -2.83 10.34
CA GLN A 103 -8.77 -1.96 10.58
C GLN A 103 -10.08 -2.75 10.67
N GLY A 104 -10.25 -3.75 9.83
CA GLY A 104 -11.42 -4.62 9.85
C GLY A 104 -11.42 -5.51 11.08
N TYR A 105 -10.66 -6.59 11.05
CA TYR A 105 -10.67 -7.59 12.12
C TYR A 105 -9.98 -7.09 13.40
N GLY A 106 -8.90 -6.31 13.28
CA GLY A 106 -8.17 -5.80 14.45
C GLY A 106 -8.89 -4.68 15.21
N ARG A 107 -9.53 -3.74 14.51
CA ARG A 107 -10.26 -2.60 15.09
C ARG A 107 -11.78 -2.81 15.12
N GLY A 108 -12.29 -3.88 14.53
CA GLY A 108 -13.72 -4.20 14.49
C GLY A 108 -14.55 -3.31 13.57
N LEU A 109 -13.95 -2.71 12.54
CA LEU A 109 -14.67 -1.91 11.57
C LEU A 109 -15.41 -2.79 10.55
N ASN A 110 -16.45 -2.23 9.92
CA ASN A 110 -17.29 -2.96 8.99
C ASN A 110 -16.49 -3.43 7.76
N ILE A 111 -16.37 -4.74 7.60
CA ILE A 111 -15.61 -5.39 6.51
C ILE A 111 -16.20 -5.05 5.14
N GLY A 112 -17.52 -4.98 5.00
CA GLY A 112 -18.19 -4.64 3.73
C GLY A 112 -17.85 -3.23 3.28
N LEU A 113 -17.82 -2.26 4.21
CA LEU A 113 -17.39 -0.90 3.92
C LEU A 113 -15.92 -0.85 3.49
N LEU A 114 -15.05 -1.55 4.22
CA LEU A 114 -13.61 -1.59 3.88
C LEU A 114 -13.37 -2.24 2.51
N ASN A 115 -14.10 -3.30 2.16
CA ASN A 115 -14.03 -3.89 0.83
C ASN A 115 -14.45 -2.89 -0.26
N SER A 116 -15.55 -2.18 -0.07
CA SER A 116 -15.99 -1.16 -1.03
C SER A 116 -14.97 -0.05 -1.22
N LEU A 117 -14.30 0.38 -0.16
CA LEU A 117 -13.21 1.36 -0.23
C LEU A 117 -11.97 0.80 -0.93
N ASN A 118 -11.63 -0.46 -0.69
CA ASN A 118 -10.54 -1.14 -1.38
C ASN A 118 -10.83 -1.28 -2.88
N ASP A 119 -12.05 -1.67 -3.26
CA ASP A 119 -12.48 -1.78 -4.66
C ASP A 119 -12.38 -0.44 -5.38
N PHE A 120 -12.68 0.67 -4.71
CA PHE A 120 -12.50 2.01 -5.24
C PHE A 120 -11.04 2.28 -5.65
N PHE A 121 -10.06 1.83 -4.86
CA PHE A 121 -8.64 1.99 -5.22
C PHE A 121 -8.22 1.11 -6.39
N TYR A 122 -8.68 -0.13 -6.47
CA TYR A 122 -8.45 -0.99 -7.63
C TYR A 122 -9.09 -0.39 -8.89
N PHE A 123 -10.29 0.18 -8.78
CA PHE A 123 -10.91 0.91 -9.88
C PHE A 123 -10.07 2.10 -10.36
N GLN A 124 -9.50 2.87 -9.44
CA GLN A 124 -8.60 3.98 -9.78
C GLN A 124 -7.34 3.52 -10.51
N MET A 125 -6.79 2.36 -10.17
CA MET A 125 -5.59 1.81 -10.82
C MET A 125 -5.91 1.27 -12.23
N ASN A 126 -7.07 0.63 -12.41
CA ASN A 126 -7.43 -0.05 -13.65
C ASN A 126 -7.98 0.88 -14.76
N ASN A 127 -8.56 2.01 -14.40
CA ASN A 127 -9.14 2.96 -15.35
C ASN A 127 -8.16 4.00 -15.89
N TYR A 128 -6.87 3.77 -15.74
CA TYR A 128 -5.80 4.67 -16.18
C TYR A 128 -5.05 4.13 -17.42
N ARG A 129 -5.78 3.44 -18.30
CA ARG A 129 -5.29 3.05 -19.63
C ARG A 129 -5.93 3.86 -20.72
#